data_9daa5f3b353bd3ebfc2aad3082851cbc
#
_entry.id   9daa5f3b353bd3ebfc2aad3082851cbc
#
_cell.length_a   1.000
_cell.length_b   1.000
_cell.length_c   1.000
_cell.angle_alpha   90.00
_cell.angle_beta   90.00
_cell.angle_gamma   90.00
#
_symmetry.space_group_name_H-M   'P 1'
#
loop_
_entity.id
_entity.type
_entity.pdbx_description
1 polymer ?
#
loop_
_entity_poly.entity_id
_entity_poly.type
_entity_poly.pdbx_seq_one_letter_code
_entity_poly.pdbx_strand_id
1 'polypeptide(L)'
;MEQNLIDLKREHQASISRPPYKYSLAARFFFFSMDFVAGRKTTLAKIKLLEILASIPYREWEFFNYRRMTRYYQNFAMNQRARQFVSWSREAQDNEYMHLLVVAEKMKADKIADAWYLIPPIPWLVVWGYVVFARLLATISLQRATLFNAEFEDHAEHSYAQFVAEQPVLETQPVDSVIVSEYGTFITWADVFRRIGLDERDHRNWSFMLSGNIEHVVRYEGMPELDAPIPVD
;
A
#
# COMPACT_ATOMS: atom_id res chain seq x y z
N MET A 1 -6.61 27.21 12.16
CA MET A 1 -5.95 26.60 10.97
C MET A 1 -7.01 25.77 10.30
N GLU A 2 -7.57 26.25 9.18
CA GLU A 2 -8.43 25.43 8.34
C GLU A 2 -7.54 24.29 7.80
N GLN A 3 -7.79 23.07 8.27
CA GLN A 3 -7.30 21.88 7.58
C GLN A 3 -7.93 21.94 6.19
N ASN A 4 -7.13 22.16 5.15
CA ASN A 4 -7.57 21.94 3.77
C ASN A 4 -8.06 20.50 3.71
N LEU A 5 -9.38 20.32 3.76
CA LEU A 5 -9.99 19.00 3.65
C LEU A 5 -9.72 18.49 2.23
N ILE A 6 -8.96 17.43 2.14
CA ILE A 6 -8.66 16.76 0.86
C ILE A 6 -9.98 16.35 0.22
N ASP A 7 -10.19 16.72 -1.04
CA ASP A 7 -11.36 16.29 -1.80
C ASP A 7 -11.18 14.85 -2.27
N LEU A 8 -11.59 13.90 -1.43
CA LEU A 8 -11.48 12.47 -1.70
C LEU A 8 -12.23 12.02 -2.97
N LYS A 9 -13.33 12.70 -3.33
CA LYS A 9 -14.07 12.36 -4.57
C LYS A 9 -13.32 12.79 -5.82
N ARG A 10 -12.73 13.99 -5.79
CA ARG A 10 -11.87 14.49 -6.88
C ARG A 10 -10.67 13.56 -7.09
N GLU A 11 -10.00 13.19 -5.99
CA GLU A 11 -8.81 12.34 -6.06
C GLU A 11 -9.14 10.90 -6.49
N HIS A 12 -10.27 10.36 -6.05
CA HIS A 12 -10.78 9.09 -6.55
C HIS A 12 -11.07 9.11 -8.06
N GLN A 13 -11.69 10.19 -8.57
CA GLN A 13 -11.93 10.34 -10.00
C GLN A 13 -10.61 10.48 -10.78
N ALA A 14 -9.60 11.11 -10.19
CA ALA A 14 -8.26 11.19 -10.77
C ALA A 14 -7.59 9.79 -10.87
N SER A 15 -7.75 8.93 -9.85
CA SER A 15 -7.26 7.53 -9.90
C SER A 15 -7.96 6.73 -11.01
N ILE A 16 -9.29 6.84 -11.14
CA ILE A 16 -10.04 6.12 -12.18
C ILE A 16 -9.64 6.56 -13.57
N SER A 17 -9.41 7.85 -13.78
CA SER A 17 -9.10 8.41 -15.10
C SER A 17 -7.65 8.22 -15.51
N ARG A 18 -6.75 7.99 -14.56
CA ARG A 18 -5.34 7.75 -14.83
C ARG A 18 -5.11 6.30 -15.28
N PRO A 19 -4.40 6.08 -16.40
CA PRO A 19 -4.02 4.72 -16.78
C PRO A 19 -3.05 4.12 -15.75
N PRO A 20 -3.14 2.81 -15.46
CA PRO A 20 -2.14 2.12 -14.64
C PRO A 20 -0.72 2.28 -15.19
N TYR A 21 0.25 2.21 -14.30
CA TYR A 21 1.67 2.22 -14.70
C TYR A 21 1.97 1.05 -15.64
N LYS A 22 2.98 1.20 -16.49
CA LYS A 22 3.43 0.10 -17.36
C LYS A 22 4.26 -0.89 -16.55
N TYR A 23 3.59 -1.85 -15.94
CA TYR A 23 4.19 -2.82 -15.05
C TYR A 23 5.30 -3.65 -15.68
N SER A 24 6.35 -3.91 -14.89
CA SER A 24 7.41 -4.86 -15.19
C SER A 24 6.87 -6.29 -15.37
N LEU A 25 7.67 -7.17 -15.96
CA LEU A 25 7.29 -8.59 -16.10
C LEU A 25 7.08 -9.25 -14.73
N ALA A 26 7.86 -8.88 -13.73
CA ALA A 26 7.72 -9.41 -12.36
C ALA A 26 6.38 -9.00 -11.74
N ALA A 27 6.00 -7.74 -11.80
CA ALA A 27 4.73 -7.24 -11.29
C ALA A 27 3.54 -7.84 -12.07
N ARG A 28 3.63 -7.91 -13.39
CA ARG A 28 2.59 -8.56 -14.22
C ARG A 28 2.38 -10.03 -13.86
N PHE A 29 3.46 -10.78 -13.62
CA PHE A 29 3.37 -12.17 -13.19
C PHE A 29 2.76 -12.27 -11.80
N PHE A 30 3.14 -11.37 -10.88
CA PHE A 30 2.59 -11.31 -9.53
C PHE A 30 1.07 -11.05 -9.55
N PHE A 31 0.61 -10.02 -10.28
CA PHE A 31 -0.82 -9.70 -10.38
C PHE A 31 -1.62 -10.79 -11.10
N PHE A 32 -1.05 -11.39 -12.14
CA PHE A 32 -1.67 -12.56 -12.78
C PHE A 32 -1.84 -13.72 -11.81
N SER A 33 -0.84 -14.00 -10.96
CA SER A 33 -0.90 -15.05 -9.94
C SER A 33 -1.98 -14.76 -8.89
N MET A 34 -2.08 -13.48 -8.48
CA MET A 34 -3.13 -13.02 -7.56
C MET A 34 -4.52 -13.16 -8.19
N ASP A 35 -4.68 -12.77 -9.46
CA ASP A 35 -5.92 -12.94 -10.21
C ASP A 35 -6.30 -14.41 -10.43
N PHE A 36 -5.31 -15.28 -10.61
CA PHE A 36 -5.53 -16.73 -10.74
C PHE A 36 -6.07 -17.34 -9.44
N VAL A 37 -5.57 -16.87 -8.29
CA VAL A 37 -5.98 -17.38 -6.96
C VAL A 37 -7.28 -16.74 -6.49
N ALA A 38 -7.39 -15.40 -6.56
CA ALA A 38 -8.47 -14.61 -5.96
C ALA A 38 -9.57 -14.21 -6.96
N GLY A 39 -9.38 -14.50 -8.27
CA GLY A 39 -10.26 -14.03 -9.32
C GLY A 39 -9.95 -12.62 -9.80
N ARG A 40 -10.47 -12.27 -10.99
CA ARG A 40 -10.22 -10.94 -11.60
C ARG A 40 -11.04 -9.81 -10.97
N LYS A 41 -12.22 -10.14 -10.42
CA LYS A 41 -13.10 -9.14 -9.81
C LYS A 41 -12.50 -8.64 -8.50
N THR A 42 -12.53 -7.33 -8.30
CA THR A 42 -12.11 -6.73 -7.05
C THR A 42 -13.18 -6.93 -5.98
N THR A 43 -12.89 -7.78 -5.00
CA THR A 43 -13.76 -8.12 -3.86
C THR A 43 -13.07 -7.74 -2.56
N LEU A 44 -13.82 -7.58 -1.46
CA LEU A 44 -13.23 -7.34 -0.13
C LEU A 44 -12.24 -8.44 0.29
N ALA A 45 -12.51 -9.71 -0.07
CA ALA A 45 -11.58 -10.80 0.21
C ALA A 45 -10.28 -10.66 -0.59
N LYS A 46 -10.32 -10.21 -1.85
CA LYS A 46 -9.14 -9.93 -2.67
C LYS A 46 -8.36 -8.73 -2.14
N ILE A 47 -9.07 -7.66 -1.75
CA ILE A 47 -8.47 -6.49 -1.10
C ILE A 47 -7.79 -6.91 0.22
N LYS A 48 -8.45 -7.72 1.06
CA LYS A 48 -7.84 -8.26 2.28
C LYS A 48 -6.54 -9.04 2.00
N LEU A 49 -6.48 -9.82 0.92
CA LEU A 49 -5.25 -10.49 0.51
C LEU A 49 -4.17 -9.49 0.11
N LEU A 50 -4.54 -8.43 -0.61
CA LEU A 50 -3.65 -7.36 -1.03
C LEU A 50 -3.03 -6.69 0.20
N GLU A 51 -3.83 -6.29 1.19
CA GLU A 51 -3.37 -5.67 2.45
C GLU A 51 -2.44 -6.61 3.27
N ILE A 52 -2.74 -7.90 3.31
CA ILE A 52 -1.85 -8.89 3.96
C ILE A 52 -0.45 -8.85 3.33
N LEU A 53 -0.36 -8.60 2.03
CA LEU A 53 0.91 -8.58 1.30
C LEU A 53 1.57 -7.20 1.32
N ALA A 54 0.81 -6.11 1.31
CA ALA A 54 1.29 -4.73 1.20
C ALA A 54 2.31 -4.37 2.30
N SER A 55 2.10 -4.79 3.53
CA SER A 55 3.01 -4.52 4.65
C SER A 55 4.38 -5.22 4.55
N ILE A 56 4.52 -6.27 3.71
CA ILE A 56 5.72 -7.13 3.71
C ILE A 56 6.97 -6.42 3.20
N PRO A 57 6.96 -5.69 2.07
CA PRO A 57 8.15 -4.98 1.59
C PRO A 57 8.71 -4.03 2.64
N TYR A 58 7.87 -3.28 3.32
CA TYR A 58 8.26 -2.31 4.34
C TYR A 58 8.96 -2.95 5.53
N ARG A 59 8.47 -4.09 6.03
CA ARG A 59 9.11 -4.86 7.11
C ARG A 59 10.49 -5.37 6.70
N GLU A 60 10.62 -5.85 5.47
CA GLU A 60 11.88 -6.35 4.97
C GLU A 60 12.90 -5.22 4.75
N TRP A 61 12.45 -4.05 4.31
CA TRP A 61 13.31 -2.88 4.16
C TRP A 61 13.72 -2.28 5.49
N GLU A 62 12.81 -2.22 6.47
CA GLU A 62 13.16 -1.83 7.83
C GLU A 62 14.28 -2.74 8.36
N PHE A 63 14.11 -4.04 8.27
CA PHE A 63 15.10 -5.01 8.74
C PHE A 63 16.44 -4.86 8.01
N PHE A 64 16.43 -4.69 6.70
CA PHE A 64 17.63 -4.49 5.88
C PHE A 64 18.40 -3.23 6.29
N ASN A 65 17.70 -2.10 6.40
CA ASN A 65 18.32 -0.84 6.78
C ASN A 65 18.75 -0.82 8.25
N TYR A 66 18.01 -1.47 9.15
CA TYR A 66 18.42 -1.62 10.53
C TYR A 66 19.76 -2.36 10.65
N ARG A 67 19.97 -3.42 9.87
CA ARG A 67 21.26 -4.11 9.79
C ARG A 67 22.37 -3.21 9.26
N ARG A 68 22.09 -2.36 8.28
CA ARG A 68 23.06 -1.37 7.78
C ARG A 68 23.46 -0.39 8.89
N MET A 69 22.50 0.12 9.65
CA MET A 69 22.75 1.02 10.79
C MET A 69 23.67 0.36 11.84
N THR A 70 23.40 -0.89 12.19
CA THR A 70 24.21 -1.60 13.22
C THR A 70 25.62 -1.94 12.70
N ARG A 71 25.74 -2.31 11.43
CA ARG A 71 27.04 -2.69 10.84
C ARG A 71 27.95 -1.48 10.59
N TYR A 72 27.37 -0.36 10.19
CA TYR A 72 28.11 0.84 9.77
C TYR A 72 27.82 2.04 10.67
N TYR A 73 27.63 1.81 11.98
CA TYR A 73 27.21 2.85 12.92
C TYR A 73 28.17 4.08 12.98
N GLN A 74 29.45 3.90 12.63
CA GLN A 74 30.44 4.99 12.60
C GLN A 74 30.27 5.90 11.35
N ASN A 75 29.58 5.45 10.31
CA ASN A 75 29.29 6.28 9.14
C ASN A 75 28.00 7.06 9.38
N PHE A 76 28.15 8.30 9.86
CA PHE A 76 27.01 9.15 10.23
C PHE A 76 26.04 9.37 9.07
N ALA A 77 26.53 9.71 7.87
CA ALA A 77 25.68 9.98 6.70
C ALA A 77 24.86 8.74 6.28
N MET A 78 25.49 7.57 6.25
CA MET A 78 24.80 6.30 5.96
C MET A 78 23.74 6.00 7.02
N ASN A 79 24.09 6.19 8.31
CA ASN A 79 23.14 5.92 9.39
C ASN A 79 21.95 6.86 9.36
N GLN A 80 22.17 8.14 9.05
CA GLN A 80 21.08 9.10 8.93
C GLN A 80 20.09 8.69 7.82
N ARG A 81 20.61 8.32 6.64
CA ARG A 81 19.78 7.83 5.52
C ARG A 81 19.02 6.55 5.89
N ALA A 82 19.72 5.57 6.45
CA ALA A 82 19.09 4.31 6.86
C ALA A 82 18.00 4.53 7.92
N ARG A 83 18.21 5.46 8.86
CA ARG A 83 17.23 5.84 9.88
C ARG A 83 15.96 6.45 9.26
N GLN A 84 16.10 7.36 8.30
CA GLN A 84 14.95 7.95 7.59
C GLN A 84 14.15 6.86 6.88
N PHE A 85 14.85 5.93 6.20
CA PHE A 85 14.20 4.81 5.52
C PHE A 85 13.47 3.88 6.49
N VAL A 86 14.08 3.59 7.65
CA VAL A 86 13.45 2.78 8.71
C VAL A 86 12.21 3.48 9.27
N SER A 87 12.26 4.82 9.52
CA SER A 87 11.10 5.58 10.01
C SER A 87 9.94 5.50 9.01
N TRP A 88 10.20 5.81 7.76
CA TRP A 88 9.20 5.71 6.71
C TRP A 88 8.62 4.30 6.55
N SER A 89 9.48 3.26 6.57
CA SER A 89 9.01 1.88 6.46
C SER A 89 8.08 1.48 7.61
N ARG A 90 8.31 2.00 8.82
CA ARG A 90 7.41 1.77 9.97
C ARG A 90 6.07 2.47 9.81
N GLU A 91 6.09 3.73 9.39
CA GLU A 91 4.87 4.50 9.16
C GLU A 91 4.01 3.82 8.09
N ALA A 92 4.62 3.38 7.00
CA ALA A 92 3.92 2.63 5.95
C ALA A 92 3.36 1.30 6.46
N GLN A 93 4.16 0.51 7.24
CA GLN A 93 3.65 -0.74 7.85
C GLN A 93 2.44 -0.51 8.74
N ASP A 94 2.48 0.50 9.60
CA ASP A 94 1.39 0.81 10.52
C ASP A 94 0.13 1.23 9.74
N ASN A 95 0.31 1.96 8.64
CA ASN A 95 -0.78 2.35 7.75
C ASN A 95 -1.41 1.13 7.05
N GLU A 96 -0.60 0.23 6.44
CA GLU A 96 -1.08 -1.01 5.83
C GLU A 96 -1.79 -1.92 6.84
N TYR A 97 -1.30 -1.96 8.08
CA TYR A 97 -1.95 -2.69 9.15
C TYR A 97 -3.35 -2.12 9.45
N MET A 98 -3.50 -0.79 9.47
CA MET A 98 -4.79 -0.15 9.65
C MET A 98 -5.73 -0.43 8.46
N HIS A 99 -5.24 -0.40 7.22
CA HIS A 99 -6.02 -0.79 6.05
C HIS A 99 -6.57 -2.22 6.19
N LEU A 100 -5.71 -3.17 6.57
CA LEU A 100 -6.13 -4.56 6.80
C LEU A 100 -7.25 -4.67 7.85
N LEU A 101 -7.12 -3.94 8.98
CA LEU A 101 -8.15 -3.94 10.03
C LEU A 101 -9.46 -3.34 9.54
N VAL A 102 -9.41 -2.23 8.81
CA VAL A 102 -10.57 -1.56 8.23
C VAL A 102 -11.31 -2.48 7.23
N VAL A 103 -10.56 -3.15 6.36
CA VAL A 103 -11.13 -4.13 5.41
C VAL A 103 -11.76 -5.31 6.14
N ALA A 104 -11.10 -5.84 7.17
CA ALA A 104 -11.63 -6.93 7.98
C ALA A 104 -12.92 -6.52 8.72
N GLU A 105 -12.96 -5.29 9.25
CA GLU A 105 -14.15 -4.75 9.91
C GLU A 105 -15.31 -4.58 8.93
N LYS A 106 -15.05 -4.10 7.69
CA LYS A 106 -16.06 -4.04 6.64
C LYS A 106 -16.60 -5.42 6.27
N MET A 107 -15.72 -6.41 6.11
CA MET A 107 -16.15 -7.80 5.85
C MET A 107 -17.04 -8.34 6.96
N LYS A 108 -16.70 -8.06 8.22
CA LYS A 108 -17.50 -8.44 9.38
C LYS A 108 -18.87 -7.74 9.38
N ALA A 109 -18.91 -6.42 9.13
CA ALA A 109 -20.14 -5.64 9.06
C ALA A 109 -21.10 -6.17 7.97
N ASP A 110 -20.56 -6.52 6.82
CA ASP A 110 -21.30 -7.09 5.68
C ASP A 110 -21.55 -8.61 5.80
N LYS A 111 -21.07 -9.26 6.86
CA LYS A 111 -21.16 -10.71 7.09
C LYS A 111 -20.52 -11.53 5.95
N ILE A 112 -19.44 -11.03 5.39
CA ILE A 112 -18.66 -11.70 4.33
C ILE A 112 -17.63 -12.59 4.99
N ALA A 113 -17.69 -13.89 4.72
CA ALA A 113 -16.71 -14.86 5.21
C ALA A 113 -15.38 -14.76 4.44
N ASP A 114 -14.31 -15.19 5.08
CA ASP A 114 -13.01 -15.33 4.41
C ASP A 114 -13.09 -16.32 3.24
N ALA A 115 -12.53 -15.92 2.11
CA ALA A 115 -12.39 -16.81 0.97
C ALA A 115 -11.38 -17.93 1.26
N TRP A 116 -11.46 -19.04 0.52
CA TRP A 116 -10.64 -20.23 0.75
C TRP A 116 -9.12 -19.93 0.80
N TYR A 117 -8.64 -18.96 0.03
CA TYR A 117 -7.24 -18.56 -0.01
C TYR A 117 -6.82 -17.69 1.20
N LEU A 118 -7.78 -17.25 2.03
CA LEU A 118 -7.53 -16.56 3.29
C LEU A 118 -7.59 -17.52 4.51
N ILE A 119 -7.85 -18.82 4.27
CA ILE A 119 -7.92 -19.82 5.33
C ILE A 119 -6.53 -20.48 5.51
N PRO A 120 -6.00 -20.55 6.75
CA PRO A 120 -4.74 -21.25 7.01
C PRO A 120 -4.75 -22.70 6.49
N PRO A 121 -3.63 -23.22 5.92
CA PRO A 121 -2.28 -22.62 5.94
C PRO A 121 -1.96 -21.71 4.72
N ILE A 122 -2.90 -21.49 3.81
CA ILE A 122 -2.64 -20.85 2.51
C ILE A 122 -2.04 -19.44 2.67
N PRO A 123 -2.61 -18.51 3.49
CA PRO A 123 -2.05 -17.19 3.65
C PRO A 123 -0.60 -17.23 4.16
N TRP A 124 -0.28 -18.16 5.06
CA TRP A 124 1.07 -18.31 5.61
C TRP A 124 2.09 -18.68 4.53
N LEU A 125 1.71 -19.59 3.62
CA LEU A 125 2.58 -19.99 2.51
C LEU A 125 2.78 -18.83 1.53
N VAL A 126 1.73 -18.09 1.22
CA VAL A 126 1.79 -16.90 0.33
C VAL A 126 2.66 -15.83 0.96
N VAL A 127 2.43 -15.48 2.24
CA VAL A 127 3.23 -14.50 2.99
C VAL A 127 4.69 -14.93 3.04
N TRP A 128 4.99 -16.18 3.37
CA TRP A 128 6.36 -16.68 3.42
C TRP A 128 7.04 -16.59 2.06
N GLY A 129 6.37 -17.01 0.99
CA GLY A 129 6.90 -16.89 -0.37
C GLY A 129 7.19 -15.44 -0.75
N TYR A 130 6.30 -14.51 -0.40
CA TYR A 130 6.48 -13.10 -0.68
C TYR A 130 7.59 -12.46 0.16
N VAL A 131 7.75 -12.85 1.43
CA VAL A 131 8.90 -12.45 2.29
C VAL A 131 10.22 -12.86 1.64
N VAL A 132 10.33 -14.11 1.19
CA VAL A 132 11.55 -14.58 0.50
C VAL A 132 11.81 -13.77 -0.77
N PHE A 133 10.79 -13.54 -1.58
CA PHE A 133 10.90 -12.74 -2.80
C PHE A 133 11.34 -11.28 -2.49
N ALA A 134 10.68 -10.61 -1.54
CA ALA A 134 10.99 -9.23 -1.16
C ALA A 134 12.42 -9.08 -0.63
N ARG A 135 12.89 -10.03 0.20
CA ARG A 135 14.27 -10.08 0.71
C ARG A 135 15.29 -10.25 -0.41
N LEU A 136 15.05 -11.21 -1.29
CA LEU A 136 15.95 -11.46 -2.42
C LEU A 136 16.04 -10.23 -3.31
N LEU A 137 14.90 -9.63 -3.64
CA LEU A 137 14.86 -8.45 -4.49
C LEU A 137 15.59 -7.25 -3.85
N ALA A 138 15.34 -6.98 -2.56
CA ALA A 138 16.02 -5.91 -1.82
C ALA A 138 17.54 -6.16 -1.67
N THR A 139 17.96 -7.43 -1.55
CA THR A 139 19.38 -7.80 -1.46
C THR A 139 20.08 -7.60 -2.79
N ILE A 140 19.40 -7.89 -3.91
CA ILE A 140 19.94 -7.71 -5.27
C ILE A 140 19.99 -6.22 -5.62
N SER A 141 18.91 -5.50 -5.40
CA SER A 141 18.80 -4.08 -5.70
C SER A 141 17.63 -3.46 -4.95
N LEU A 142 17.93 -2.59 -4.00
CA LEU A 142 16.88 -1.86 -3.27
C LEU A 142 16.08 -0.95 -4.22
N GLN A 143 16.72 -0.36 -5.22
CA GLN A 143 16.05 0.43 -6.26
C GLN A 143 15.00 -0.39 -7.04
N ARG A 144 15.32 -1.64 -7.41
CA ARG A 144 14.35 -2.53 -8.08
C ARG A 144 13.25 -2.98 -7.13
N ALA A 145 13.57 -3.16 -5.85
CA ALA A 145 12.58 -3.51 -4.85
C ALA A 145 11.57 -2.37 -4.63
N THR A 146 12.05 -1.12 -4.54
CA THR A 146 11.18 0.05 -4.42
C THR A 146 10.38 0.31 -5.69
N LEU A 147 10.94 0.06 -6.89
CA LEU A 147 10.17 0.14 -8.13
C LEU A 147 9.06 -0.92 -8.17
N PHE A 148 9.34 -2.16 -7.80
CA PHE A 148 8.33 -3.21 -7.72
C PHE A 148 7.21 -2.83 -6.74
N ASN A 149 7.55 -2.22 -5.60
CA ASN A 149 6.55 -1.72 -4.67
C ASN A 149 5.73 -0.57 -5.26
N ALA A 150 6.35 0.37 -5.98
CA ALA A 150 5.61 1.42 -6.67
C ALA A 150 4.58 0.85 -7.66
N GLU A 151 4.92 -0.25 -8.35
CA GLU A 151 4.01 -0.98 -9.24
C GLU A 151 2.90 -1.68 -8.46
N PHE A 152 3.22 -2.20 -7.27
CA PHE A 152 2.25 -2.84 -6.38
C PHE A 152 1.23 -1.82 -5.85
N GLU A 153 1.69 -0.68 -5.34
CA GLU A 153 0.83 0.38 -4.81
C GLU A 153 0.02 1.08 -5.93
N ASP A 154 0.57 1.20 -7.14
CA ASP A 154 -0.22 1.67 -8.30
C ASP A 154 -1.40 0.73 -8.58
N HIS A 155 -1.18 -0.57 -8.49
CA HIS A 155 -2.24 -1.57 -8.64
C HIS A 155 -3.24 -1.52 -7.48
N ALA A 156 -2.78 -1.30 -6.25
CA ALA A 156 -3.62 -1.17 -5.07
C ALA A 156 -4.53 0.07 -5.17
N GLU A 157 -3.97 1.24 -5.48
CA GLU A 157 -4.72 2.47 -5.70
C GLU A 157 -5.85 2.28 -6.72
N HIS A 158 -5.54 1.70 -7.89
CA HIS A 158 -6.54 1.45 -8.93
C HIS A 158 -7.58 0.40 -8.50
N SER A 159 -7.17 -0.59 -7.71
CA SER A 159 -8.09 -1.61 -7.17
C SER A 159 -9.11 -0.99 -6.21
N TYR A 160 -8.67 -0.10 -5.31
CA TYR A 160 -9.58 0.65 -4.43
C TYR A 160 -10.50 1.58 -5.21
N ALA A 161 -9.96 2.30 -6.19
CA ALA A 161 -10.76 3.19 -7.02
C ALA A 161 -11.86 2.43 -7.78
N GLN A 162 -11.50 1.30 -8.39
CA GLN A 162 -12.46 0.43 -9.08
C GLN A 162 -13.48 -0.18 -8.11
N PHE A 163 -13.05 -0.62 -6.93
CA PHE A 163 -13.93 -1.20 -5.92
C PHE A 163 -15.04 -0.24 -5.49
N VAL A 164 -14.69 1.03 -5.21
CA VAL A 164 -15.68 2.06 -4.87
C VAL A 164 -16.60 2.35 -6.04
N ALA A 165 -16.08 2.46 -7.27
CA ALA A 165 -16.87 2.75 -8.47
C ALA A 165 -17.89 1.64 -8.78
N GLU A 166 -17.51 0.38 -8.54
CA GLU A 166 -18.39 -0.79 -8.78
C GLU A 166 -19.44 -1.02 -7.68
N GLN A 167 -19.33 -0.30 -6.55
CA GLN A 167 -20.22 -0.49 -5.39
C GLN A 167 -20.85 0.82 -4.92
N PRO A 168 -21.82 1.38 -5.68
CA PRO A 168 -22.45 2.66 -5.35
C PRO A 168 -23.19 2.65 -3.99
N VAL A 169 -23.53 1.49 -3.45
CA VAL A 169 -24.13 1.35 -2.11
C VAL A 169 -23.21 1.90 -1.01
N LEU A 170 -21.91 1.89 -1.19
CA LEU A 170 -20.94 2.43 -0.23
C LEU A 170 -21.10 3.93 0.00
N GLU A 171 -21.65 4.67 -0.97
CA GLU A 171 -21.89 6.13 -0.87
C GLU A 171 -22.97 6.48 0.18
N THR A 172 -23.84 5.54 0.50
CA THR A 172 -24.92 5.73 1.44
C THR A 172 -24.79 4.90 2.72
N GLN A 173 -23.82 4.01 2.77
CA GLN A 173 -23.56 3.22 3.97
C GLN A 173 -22.80 4.06 5.01
N PRO A 174 -23.41 4.34 6.18
CA PRO A 174 -22.72 5.05 7.25
C PRO A 174 -21.62 4.19 7.87
N VAL A 175 -20.63 4.87 8.41
CA VAL A 175 -19.56 4.24 9.18
C VAL A 175 -19.93 4.25 10.65
N ASP A 176 -19.99 3.05 11.25
CA ASP A 176 -20.18 2.87 12.70
C ASP A 176 -19.17 1.77 13.15
N SER A 177 -17.93 2.19 13.38
CA SER A 177 -16.84 1.28 13.76
C SER A 177 -15.77 2.02 14.55
N VAL A 178 -15.40 1.47 15.69
CA VAL A 178 -14.30 1.96 16.52
C VAL A 178 -12.98 1.84 15.77
N ILE A 179 -12.77 0.75 15.03
CA ILE A 179 -11.53 0.55 14.23
C ILE A 179 -11.37 1.66 13.19
N VAL A 180 -12.46 1.97 12.46
CA VAL A 180 -12.40 3.03 11.45
C VAL A 180 -12.19 4.41 12.10
N SER A 181 -12.72 4.63 13.32
CA SER A 181 -12.50 5.91 14.04
C SER A 181 -11.05 6.12 14.49
N GLU A 182 -10.28 5.05 14.67
CA GLU A 182 -8.83 5.13 14.91
C GLU A 182 -8.06 5.51 13.64
N TYR A 183 -8.55 5.09 12.47
CA TYR A 183 -7.96 5.44 11.17
C TYR A 183 -8.31 6.87 10.75
N GLY A 184 -9.55 7.31 10.98
CA GLY A 184 -10.01 8.65 10.64
C GLY A 184 -11.51 8.86 10.87
N THR A 185 -11.97 10.07 10.57
CA THR A 185 -13.39 10.44 10.66
C THR A 185 -14.02 10.47 9.28
N PHE A 186 -14.97 9.57 9.04
CA PHE A 186 -15.64 9.42 7.75
C PHE A 186 -17.15 9.32 7.92
N ILE A 187 -17.90 9.81 6.93
CA ILE A 187 -19.36 9.72 6.93
C ILE A 187 -19.80 8.40 6.28
N THR A 188 -19.15 8.00 5.19
CA THR A 188 -19.52 6.84 4.39
C THR A 188 -18.36 5.86 4.20
N TRP A 189 -18.69 4.60 3.96
CA TRP A 189 -17.70 3.59 3.61
C TRP A 189 -17.00 3.89 2.27
N ALA A 190 -17.67 4.60 1.36
CA ALA A 190 -17.00 5.06 0.13
C ALA A 190 -15.83 5.99 0.44
N ASP A 191 -15.98 6.91 1.40
CA ASP A 191 -14.92 7.85 1.77
C ASP A 191 -13.78 7.16 2.51
N VAL A 192 -14.08 6.11 3.30
CA VAL A 192 -13.04 5.27 3.92
C VAL A 192 -12.15 4.65 2.84
N PHE A 193 -12.74 3.96 1.87
CA PHE A 193 -11.98 3.30 0.81
C PHE A 193 -11.30 4.28 -0.16
N ARG A 194 -11.86 5.48 -0.35
CA ARG A 194 -11.19 6.56 -1.08
C ARG A 194 -9.94 7.03 -0.34
N ARG A 195 -10.02 7.14 0.99
CA ARG A 195 -8.86 7.54 1.79
C ARG A 195 -7.77 6.47 1.71
N ILE A 196 -8.11 5.21 1.86
CA ILE A 196 -7.14 4.11 1.68
C ILE A 196 -6.50 4.19 0.29
N GLY A 197 -7.30 4.30 -0.78
CA GLY A 197 -6.76 4.43 -2.14
C GLY A 197 -5.84 5.66 -2.33
N LEU A 198 -6.02 6.71 -1.54
CA LEU A 198 -5.14 7.87 -1.55
C LEU A 198 -3.86 7.63 -0.73
N ASP A 199 -3.91 6.84 0.34
CA ASP A 199 -2.72 6.38 1.06
C ASP A 199 -1.86 5.48 0.18
N GLU A 200 -2.48 4.59 -0.64
CA GLU A 200 -1.76 3.79 -1.63
C GLU A 200 -1.05 4.67 -2.67
N ARG A 201 -1.67 5.80 -3.07
CA ARG A 201 -0.99 6.79 -3.92
C ARG A 201 0.22 7.40 -3.23
N ASP A 202 0.13 7.69 -1.94
CA ASP A 202 1.26 8.23 -1.17
C ASP A 202 2.40 7.20 -1.09
N HIS A 203 2.10 5.94 -0.80
CA HIS A 203 3.07 4.83 -0.80
C HIS A 203 3.70 4.62 -2.18
N ARG A 204 2.90 4.67 -3.24
CA ARG A 204 3.33 4.62 -4.63
C ARG A 204 4.29 5.76 -4.96
N ASN A 205 3.94 6.98 -4.62
CA ASN A 205 4.75 8.17 -4.89
C ASN A 205 6.11 8.09 -4.19
N TRP A 206 6.13 7.71 -2.91
CA TRP A 206 7.36 7.47 -2.17
C TRP A 206 8.22 6.40 -2.81
N SER A 207 7.63 5.30 -3.21
CA SER A 207 8.32 4.18 -3.84
C SER A 207 8.91 4.57 -5.19
N PHE A 208 8.21 5.39 -6.00
CA PHE A 208 8.77 5.96 -7.23
C PHE A 208 9.94 6.91 -6.96
N MET A 209 9.85 7.75 -5.94
CA MET A 209 10.98 8.61 -5.56
C MET A 209 12.20 7.80 -5.14
N LEU A 210 12.03 6.79 -4.29
CA LEU A 210 13.11 5.92 -3.82
C LEU A 210 13.74 5.09 -4.96
N SER A 211 12.95 4.74 -5.98
CA SER A 211 13.45 4.04 -7.16
C SER A 211 14.09 4.97 -8.22
N GLY A 212 14.06 6.29 -7.99
CA GLY A 212 14.60 7.28 -8.93
C GLY A 212 13.70 7.63 -10.11
N ASN A 213 12.42 7.24 -10.07
CA ASN A 213 11.43 7.46 -11.12
C ASN A 213 10.47 8.61 -10.76
N ILE A 214 11.03 9.78 -10.43
CA ILE A 214 10.32 10.95 -9.89
C ILE A 214 9.25 11.48 -10.85
N GLU A 215 9.42 11.30 -12.15
CA GLU A 215 8.48 11.72 -13.19
C GLU A 215 7.11 11.02 -13.11
N HIS A 216 7.04 9.91 -12.34
CA HIS A 216 5.79 9.18 -12.12
C HIS A 216 5.05 9.57 -10.85
N VAL A 217 5.57 10.52 -10.08
CA VAL A 217 4.91 11.03 -8.88
C VAL A 217 3.65 11.83 -9.26
N VAL A 218 2.52 11.45 -8.69
CA VAL A 218 1.22 12.10 -8.90
C VAL A 218 0.87 12.94 -7.68
N ARG A 219 1.01 14.26 -7.81
CA ARG A 219 0.73 15.21 -6.75
C ARG A 219 -0.77 15.52 -6.65
N TYR A 220 -1.22 15.83 -5.44
CA TYR A 220 -2.57 16.30 -5.17
C TYR A 220 -2.55 17.40 -4.09
N GLU A 221 -3.63 18.15 -3.98
CA GLU A 221 -3.76 19.24 -3.00
C GLU A 221 -3.87 18.67 -1.58
N GLY A 222 -3.00 19.11 -0.68
CA GLY A 222 -2.92 18.58 0.68
C GLY A 222 -2.05 17.33 0.83
N MET A 223 -1.37 16.90 -0.25
CA MET A 223 -0.41 15.79 -0.19
C MET A 223 0.71 16.11 0.83
N PRO A 224 1.13 15.13 1.66
CA PRO A 224 2.30 15.28 2.53
C PRO A 224 3.53 15.72 1.74
N GLU A 225 4.36 16.57 2.33
CA GLU A 225 5.66 16.89 1.72
C GLU A 225 6.48 15.61 1.61
N LEU A 226 6.87 15.30 0.38
CA LEU A 226 7.83 14.23 0.15
C LEU A 226 9.21 14.83 0.41
N ASP A 227 9.87 14.41 1.48
CA ASP A 227 11.27 14.75 1.74
C ASP A 227 12.14 14.43 0.51
N ALA A 228 13.23 15.18 0.35
CA ALA A 228 14.13 14.98 -0.78
C ALA A 228 14.53 13.50 -0.90
N PRO A 229 14.52 12.93 -2.12
CA PRO A 229 14.80 11.51 -2.31
C PRO A 229 16.16 11.16 -1.70
N ILE A 230 16.16 10.17 -0.86
CA ILE A 230 17.38 9.59 -0.30
C ILE A 230 17.95 8.72 -1.40
N PRO A 231 19.12 9.04 -1.97
CA PRO A 231 19.71 8.16 -2.97
C PRO A 231 19.89 6.76 -2.39
N VAL A 232 19.34 5.78 -3.07
CA VAL A 232 19.48 4.37 -2.72
C VAL A 232 20.69 3.86 -3.46
N ASP A 233 21.88 4.02 -2.85
CA ASP A 233 23.14 3.44 -3.33
C ASP A 233 23.30 2.00 -2.86
#